data_1459c3747e9e199cb9530d5c103d19ab
#
_entry.id   1459c3747e9e199cb9530d5c103d19ab
#
_cell.length_a   1.000
_cell.length_b   1.000
_cell.length_c   1.000
_cell.angle_alpha   90.00
_cell.angle_beta   90.00
_cell.angle_gamma   90.00
#
_symmetry.space_group_name_H-M   'P 1'
#
loop_
_entity.id
_entity.type
_entity.pdbx_description
1 polymer ?
#
loop_
_entity_poly.entity_id
_entity_poly.type
_entity_poly.pdbx_seq_one_letter_code
_entity_poly.pdbx_strand_id
1 'polypeptide(L)'
;MQLNAKANKKKKNHLKIIKVVDGDGLIVENIFNNQEFEIRFLGIDAPELKPCRKLIQDERETHLAAQFLMELGRKSLKYLLEIAPPNTNVSILVETENEIDLYGRTLAYVFLEDGSCLNEIMIQEGFAKPYS
;
A
#
# COMPACT_ATOMS: atom_id res chain seq x y z
N MET A 1 14.03 -0.21 -3.53
CA MET A 1 13.33 -1.46 -3.17
C MET A 1 13.75 -2.57 -4.13
N GLN A 2 14.05 -3.73 -3.60
CA GLN A 2 14.37 -4.89 -4.44
C GLN A 2 13.26 -5.92 -4.37
N LEU A 3 12.89 -6.45 -5.53
CA LEU A 3 11.96 -7.58 -5.60
C LEU A 3 12.69 -8.87 -5.26
N ASN A 4 11.99 -9.80 -4.63
CA ASN A 4 12.56 -11.12 -4.35
C ASN A 4 12.75 -11.88 -5.67
N ALA A 5 14.01 -12.04 -6.11
CA ALA A 5 14.34 -12.68 -7.38
C ALA A 5 14.02 -14.18 -7.40
N LYS A 6 13.86 -14.82 -6.23
CA LYS A 6 13.57 -16.25 -6.13
C LYS A 6 12.07 -16.56 -6.13
N ALA A 7 11.23 -15.55 -5.84
CA ALA A 7 9.78 -15.76 -5.83
C ALA A 7 9.20 -15.70 -7.22
N ASN A 8 8.24 -16.57 -7.51
CA ASN A 8 7.45 -16.47 -8.74
C ASN A 8 6.55 -15.23 -8.63
N LYS A 9 6.53 -14.42 -9.67
CA LYS A 9 5.78 -13.17 -9.70
C LYS A 9 4.73 -13.22 -10.79
N LYS A 10 3.61 -12.58 -10.53
CA LYS A 10 2.51 -12.47 -11.47
C LYS A 10 2.11 -11.01 -11.59
N LYS A 11 2.04 -10.52 -12.83
CA LYS A 11 1.59 -9.16 -13.12
C LYS A 11 0.11 -9.16 -13.45
N LYS A 12 -0.63 -8.22 -12.85
CA LYS A 12 -2.05 -8.01 -13.16
C LYS A 12 -2.21 -6.58 -13.68
N ASN A 13 -2.75 -6.46 -14.88
CA ASN A 13 -2.98 -5.18 -15.54
C ASN A 13 -4.47 -4.84 -15.53
N HIS A 14 -4.81 -3.67 -16.08
CA HIS A 14 -6.20 -3.24 -16.31
C HIS A 14 -6.99 -3.07 -15.01
N LEU A 15 -6.33 -2.45 -14.04
CA LEU A 15 -6.93 -2.11 -12.76
C LEU A 15 -7.04 -0.60 -12.64
N LYS A 16 -8.08 -0.12 -11.97
CA LYS A 16 -8.18 1.28 -11.60
C LYS A 16 -8.45 1.41 -10.10
N ILE A 17 -7.95 2.47 -9.51
CA ILE A 17 -8.16 2.75 -8.09
C ILE A 17 -9.60 3.21 -7.89
N ILE A 18 -10.31 2.56 -6.96
CA ILE A 18 -11.64 2.96 -6.52
C ILE A 18 -11.54 3.81 -5.27
N LYS A 19 -10.67 3.41 -4.33
CA LYS A 19 -10.52 4.10 -3.05
C LYS A 19 -9.10 3.94 -2.55
N VAL A 20 -8.53 5.01 -2.00
CA VAL A 20 -7.30 4.97 -1.21
C VAL A 20 -7.72 4.78 0.24
N VAL A 21 -7.32 3.66 0.85
CA VAL A 21 -7.74 3.29 2.21
C VAL A 21 -6.87 3.97 3.25
N ASP A 22 -5.56 3.90 3.07
CA ASP A 22 -4.55 4.53 3.93
C ASP A 22 -3.25 4.64 3.13
N GLY A 23 -2.15 4.99 3.79
CA GLY A 23 -0.86 5.21 3.12
C GLY A 23 -0.21 3.96 2.53
N ASP A 24 -0.76 2.77 2.77
CA ASP A 24 -0.25 1.51 2.25
C ASP A 24 -1.36 0.55 1.79
N GLY A 25 -2.53 1.08 1.46
CA GLY A 25 -3.65 0.24 1.04
C GLY A 25 -4.60 0.93 0.07
N LEU A 26 -5.08 0.16 -0.90
CA LEU A 26 -5.99 0.61 -1.94
C LEU A 26 -7.11 -0.40 -2.14
N ILE A 27 -8.25 0.08 -2.65
CA ILE A 27 -9.24 -0.79 -3.27
C ILE A 27 -9.19 -0.51 -4.77
N VAL A 28 -9.07 -1.56 -5.57
CA VAL A 28 -9.00 -1.47 -7.03
C VAL A 28 -10.12 -2.27 -7.67
N GLU A 29 -10.43 -1.95 -8.90
CA GLU A 29 -11.42 -2.65 -9.71
C GLU A 29 -10.79 -3.07 -11.03
N ASN A 30 -11.03 -4.32 -11.43
CA ASN A 30 -10.67 -4.79 -12.76
C ASN A 30 -11.62 -4.14 -13.77
N ILE A 31 -11.09 -3.41 -14.76
CA ILE A 31 -11.92 -2.61 -15.68
C ILE A 31 -12.73 -3.46 -16.66
N PHE A 32 -12.43 -4.75 -16.81
CA PHE A 32 -13.16 -5.63 -17.73
C PHE A 32 -14.33 -6.37 -17.06
N ASN A 33 -14.13 -6.84 -15.81
CA ASN A 33 -15.17 -7.63 -15.13
C ASN A 33 -15.77 -6.94 -13.91
N ASN A 34 -15.32 -5.72 -13.59
CA ASN A 34 -15.78 -4.91 -12.45
C ASN A 34 -15.56 -5.58 -11.08
N GLN A 35 -14.69 -6.58 -11.00
CA GLN A 35 -14.36 -7.22 -9.73
C GLN A 35 -13.45 -6.30 -8.91
N GLU A 36 -13.86 -6.03 -7.66
CA GLU A 36 -13.09 -5.20 -6.72
C GLU A 36 -12.33 -6.07 -5.73
N PHE A 37 -11.15 -5.61 -5.35
CA PHE A 37 -10.41 -6.24 -4.26
C PHE A 37 -9.50 -5.23 -3.59
N GLU A 38 -9.15 -5.52 -2.33
CA GLU A 38 -8.29 -4.66 -1.54
C GLU A 38 -6.83 -5.08 -1.69
N ILE A 39 -5.94 -4.09 -1.84
CA ILE A 39 -4.50 -4.29 -1.94
C ILE A 39 -3.82 -3.73 -0.70
N ARG A 40 -2.91 -4.51 -0.11
CA ARG A 40 -1.95 -4.10 0.90
C ARG A 40 -0.59 -3.99 0.22
N PHE A 41 0.06 -2.85 0.34
CA PHE A 41 1.36 -2.64 -0.31
C PHE A 41 2.43 -3.54 0.34
N LEU A 42 3.10 -4.35 -0.49
CA LEU A 42 4.22 -5.17 -0.05
C LEU A 42 5.43 -4.31 0.32
N GLY A 43 6.14 -4.72 1.34
CA GLY A 43 7.45 -4.18 1.69
C GLY A 43 7.44 -2.85 2.40
N ILE A 44 6.27 -2.28 2.69
CA ILE A 44 6.17 -1.01 3.39
C ILE A 44 5.12 -1.06 4.50
N ASP A 45 5.21 -0.08 5.38
CA ASP A 45 4.29 0.07 6.49
C ASP A 45 4.08 1.55 6.75
N ALA A 46 2.86 2.04 6.52
CA ALA A 46 2.48 3.42 6.80
C ALA A 46 1.94 3.55 8.22
N PRO A 47 2.03 4.74 8.85
CA PRO A 47 1.44 4.95 10.18
C PRO A 47 -0.08 4.75 10.16
N GLU A 48 -0.61 4.24 11.26
CA GLU A 48 -2.02 3.94 11.39
C GLU A 48 -2.87 5.21 11.53
N LEU A 49 -4.10 5.16 10.99
CA LEU A 49 -5.04 6.29 11.03
C LEU A 49 -5.87 6.31 12.29
N LYS A 50 -6.05 5.16 12.95
CA LYS A 50 -6.95 5.00 14.10
C LYS A 50 -6.23 4.31 15.24
N PRO A 51 -6.64 4.54 16.50
CA PRO A 51 -6.10 3.79 17.63
C PRO A 51 -6.30 2.29 17.42
N CYS A 52 -5.23 1.52 17.57
CA CYS A 52 -5.26 0.07 17.41
C CYS A 52 -4.03 -0.54 18.08
N ARG A 53 -3.99 -1.87 18.13
CA ARG A 53 -2.86 -2.57 18.75
C ARG A 53 -1.53 -2.24 18.06
N LYS A 54 -1.54 -2.14 16.73
CA LYS A 54 -0.35 -1.80 15.97
C LYS A 54 0.15 -0.39 16.29
N LEU A 55 -0.76 0.57 16.46
CA LEU A 55 -0.39 1.93 16.83
C LEU A 55 0.32 1.98 18.19
N ILE A 56 -0.14 1.19 19.15
CA ILE A 56 0.50 1.08 20.47
C ILE A 56 1.91 0.50 20.32
N GLN A 57 2.07 -0.51 19.49
CA GLN A 57 3.38 -1.11 19.21
C GLN A 57 4.31 -0.10 18.53
N ASP A 58 3.83 0.64 17.54
CA ASP A 58 4.61 1.67 16.86
C ASP A 58 5.03 2.79 17.82
N GLU A 59 4.15 3.19 18.74
CA GLU A 59 4.48 4.16 19.78
C GLU A 59 5.64 3.67 20.64
N ARG A 60 5.61 2.41 21.04
CA ARG A 60 6.69 1.81 21.85
C ARG A 60 8.00 1.71 21.07
N GLU A 61 7.95 1.33 19.82
CA GLU A 61 9.15 1.14 18.98
C GLU A 61 9.79 2.46 18.57
N THR A 62 8.99 3.48 18.26
CA THR A 62 9.47 4.76 17.75
C THR A 62 9.63 5.82 18.83
N HIS A 63 9.05 5.61 20.02
CA HIS A 63 8.97 6.60 21.10
C HIS A 63 8.23 7.88 20.69
N LEU A 64 7.36 7.78 19.69
CA LEU A 64 6.50 8.87 19.25
C LEU A 64 5.09 8.71 19.81
N ALA A 65 4.45 9.82 20.17
CA ALA A 65 3.09 9.79 20.72
C ALA A 65 2.10 9.28 19.67
N ALA A 66 1.07 8.53 20.13
CA ALA A 66 0.05 7.96 19.25
C ALA A 66 -0.63 9.01 18.38
N GLN A 67 -0.92 10.20 18.93
CA GLN A 67 -1.51 11.30 18.18
C GLN A 67 -0.64 11.74 17.02
N PHE A 68 0.68 11.84 17.26
CA PHE A 68 1.63 12.23 16.23
C PHE A 68 1.70 11.17 15.12
N LEU A 69 1.70 9.88 15.50
CA LEU A 69 1.71 8.78 14.53
C LEU A 69 0.44 8.78 13.68
N MET A 70 -0.73 9.02 14.28
CA MET A 70 -1.98 9.12 13.52
C MET A 70 -1.98 10.32 12.57
N GLU A 71 -1.38 11.43 12.97
CA GLU A 71 -1.22 12.58 12.08
C GLU A 71 -0.32 12.26 10.90
N LEU A 72 0.78 11.54 11.13
CA LEU A 72 1.63 11.05 10.04
C LEU A 72 0.85 10.11 9.11
N GLY A 73 -0.03 9.27 9.67
CA GLY A 73 -0.91 8.40 8.89
C GLY A 73 -1.85 9.19 7.99
N ARG A 74 -2.44 10.27 8.51
CA ARG A 74 -3.30 11.15 7.71
C ARG A 74 -2.52 11.84 6.58
N LYS A 75 -1.29 12.26 6.85
CA LYS A 75 -0.42 12.86 5.82
C LYS A 75 -0.04 11.84 4.75
N SER A 76 0.24 10.61 5.13
CA SER A 76 0.52 9.53 4.18
C SER A 76 -0.68 9.26 3.27
N LEU A 77 -1.87 9.17 3.86
CA LEU A 77 -3.11 9.00 3.08
C LEU A 77 -3.31 10.16 2.12
N LYS A 78 -3.16 11.38 2.59
CA LYS A 78 -3.34 12.58 1.77
C LYS A 78 -2.37 12.59 0.59
N TYR A 79 -1.10 12.26 0.84
CA TYR A 79 -0.09 12.22 -0.22
C TYR A 79 -0.43 11.16 -1.26
N LEU A 80 -0.79 9.96 -0.83
CA LEU A 80 -1.17 8.89 -1.76
C LEU A 80 -2.40 9.29 -2.59
N LEU A 81 -3.39 9.95 -1.97
CA LEU A 81 -4.54 10.49 -2.69
C LEU A 81 -4.15 11.52 -3.75
N GLU A 82 -3.12 12.32 -3.50
CA GLU A 82 -2.66 13.32 -4.46
C GLU A 82 -1.98 12.69 -5.68
N ILE A 83 -1.15 11.66 -5.48
CA ILE A 83 -0.40 11.04 -6.58
C ILE A 83 -1.15 9.91 -7.27
N ALA A 84 -2.15 9.32 -6.60
CA ALA A 84 -2.89 8.16 -7.11
C ALA A 84 -4.37 8.25 -6.70
N PRO A 85 -5.09 9.28 -7.17
CA PRO A 85 -6.49 9.45 -6.79
C PRO A 85 -7.39 8.36 -7.38
N PRO A 86 -8.65 8.25 -6.93
CA PRO A 86 -9.63 7.36 -7.57
C PRO A 86 -9.68 7.55 -9.08
N ASN A 87 -9.91 6.48 -9.80
CA ASN A 87 -9.90 6.37 -11.26
C ASN A 87 -8.52 6.38 -11.91
N THR A 88 -7.44 6.41 -11.13
CA THR A 88 -6.09 6.23 -11.65
C THR A 88 -5.90 4.79 -12.10
N ASN A 89 -5.39 4.60 -13.31
CA ASN A 89 -5.07 3.26 -13.82
C ASN A 89 -3.75 2.77 -13.22
N VAL A 90 -3.75 1.53 -12.78
CA VAL A 90 -2.56 0.92 -12.17
C VAL A 90 -2.39 -0.52 -12.66
N SER A 91 -1.18 -1.04 -12.50
CA SER A 91 -0.90 -2.47 -12.58
C SER A 91 -0.27 -2.91 -11.27
N ILE A 92 -0.33 -4.20 -10.99
CA ILE A 92 0.26 -4.75 -9.76
C ILE A 92 1.14 -5.95 -10.06
N LEU A 93 2.10 -6.18 -9.18
CA LEU A 93 2.96 -7.35 -9.22
C LEU A 93 2.80 -8.07 -7.88
N VAL A 94 2.36 -9.33 -7.93
CA VAL A 94 2.18 -10.17 -6.74
C VAL A 94 3.19 -11.32 -6.75
N GLU A 95 3.53 -11.81 -5.57
CA GLU A 95 4.31 -13.04 -5.40
C GLU A 95 3.31 -14.18 -5.22
N THR A 96 3.31 -15.16 -6.15
CA THR A 96 2.26 -16.17 -6.20
C THR A 96 2.15 -17.03 -4.94
N GLU A 97 3.23 -17.20 -4.20
CA GLU A 97 3.23 -17.98 -2.96
C GLU A 97 2.80 -17.17 -1.75
N ASN A 98 2.68 -15.84 -1.88
CA ASN A 98 2.33 -14.94 -0.79
C ASN A 98 1.37 -13.87 -1.30
N GLU A 99 0.32 -14.30 -2.01
CA GLU A 99 -0.57 -13.39 -2.73
C GLU A 99 -1.59 -12.71 -1.82
N ILE A 100 -2.08 -13.42 -0.79
CA ILE A 100 -3.18 -12.95 0.08
C ILE A 100 -2.73 -12.94 1.53
N ASP A 101 -3.03 -11.88 2.27
CA ASP A 101 -2.76 -11.82 3.70
C ASP A 101 -3.88 -12.45 4.53
N LEU A 102 -3.72 -12.44 5.86
CA LEU A 102 -4.69 -13.04 6.79
C LEU A 102 -6.05 -12.36 6.76
N TYR A 103 -6.13 -11.13 6.25
CA TYR A 103 -7.37 -10.35 6.18
C TYR A 103 -7.99 -10.38 4.78
N GLY A 104 -7.47 -11.20 3.89
CA GLY A 104 -7.99 -11.35 2.53
C GLY A 104 -7.55 -10.26 1.56
N ARG A 105 -6.56 -9.45 1.93
CA ARG A 105 -6.05 -8.41 1.05
C ARG A 105 -4.95 -8.98 0.15
N THR A 106 -4.91 -8.53 -1.10
CA THR A 106 -3.85 -8.91 -2.04
C THR A 106 -2.58 -8.13 -1.69
N LEU A 107 -1.49 -8.84 -1.48
CA LEU A 107 -0.17 -8.26 -1.22
C LEU A 107 0.52 -7.96 -2.54
N ALA A 108 0.84 -6.69 -2.81
CA ALA A 108 1.33 -6.32 -4.13
C ALA A 108 2.26 -5.11 -4.12
N TYR A 109 3.10 -5.04 -5.15
CA TYR A 109 3.75 -3.81 -5.59
C TYR A 109 2.82 -3.16 -6.61
N VAL A 110 2.57 -1.86 -6.47
CA VAL A 110 1.60 -1.12 -7.29
C VAL A 110 2.34 -0.13 -8.18
N PHE A 111 2.05 -0.17 -9.48
CA PHE A 111 2.73 0.65 -10.49
C PHE A 111 1.74 1.57 -11.18
N LEU A 112 2.13 2.84 -11.33
CA LEU A 112 1.42 3.81 -12.17
C LEU A 112 1.70 3.54 -13.65
N GLU A 113 0.98 4.20 -14.53
CA GLU A 113 1.15 4.03 -15.98
C GLU A 113 2.53 4.44 -16.47
N ASP A 114 3.20 5.37 -15.79
CA ASP A 114 4.56 5.81 -16.13
C ASP A 114 5.65 4.85 -15.64
N GLY A 115 5.27 3.75 -15.00
CA GLY A 115 6.20 2.75 -14.45
C GLY A 115 6.65 3.04 -13.02
N SER A 116 6.23 4.13 -12.41
CA SER A 116 6.57 4.44 -11.02
C SER A 116 5.93 3.44 -10.07
N CYS A 117 6.69 3.00 -9.06
CA CYS A 117 6.21 2.09 -8.03
C CYS A 117 5.74 2.89 -6.82
N LEU A 118 4.45 2.80 -6.50
CA LEU A 118 3.88 3.53 -5.35
C LEU A 118 4.51 3.10 -4.02
N ASN A 119 4.79 1.80 -3.86
CA ASN A 119 5.45 1.29 -2.65
C ASN A 119 6.78 2.00 -2.42
N GLU A 120 7.57 2.16 -3.46
CA GLU A 120 8.86 2.81 -3.40
C GLU A 120 8.74 4.31 -3.15
N ILE A 121 7.82 4.97 -3.83
CA ILE A 121 7.58 6.42 -3.66
C ILE A 121 7.22 6.74 -2.22
N MET A 122 6.35 5.95 -1.59
CA MET A 122 5.93 6.19 -0.21
C MET A 122 7.10 6.14 0.77
N ILE A 123 8.07 5.24 0.53
CA ILE A 123 9.29 5.18 1.33
C ILE A 123 10.19 6.39 1.04
N GLN A 124 10.43 6.70 -0.22
CA GLN A 124 11.32 7.78 -0.65
C GLN A 124 10.86 9.13 -0.12
N GLU A 125 9.55 9.37 -0.12
CA GLU A 125 8.98 10.62 0.35
C GLU A 125 8.78 10.68 1.87
N GLY A 126 9.13 9.61 2.60
CA GLY A 126 9.10 9.58 4.04
C GLY A 126 7.71 9.31 4.64
N PHE A 127 6.76 8.81 3.85
CA PHE A 127 5.39 8.54 4.31
C PHE A 127 5.16 7.10 4.75
N ALA A 128 6.14 6.23 4.56
CA ALA A 128 6.09 4.84 5.01
C ALA A 128 7.51 4.36 5.32
N LYS A 129 7.61 3.37 6.18
CA LYS A 129 8.90 2.73 6.49
C LYS A 129 8.99 1.38 5.78
N PRO A 130 10.21 0.89 5.47
CA PRO A 130 10.37 -0.47 4.97
C PRO A 130 9.84 -1.49 5.97
N TYR A 131 9.23 -2.55 5.47
CA TYR A 131 8.68 -3.63 6.28
C TYR A 131 8.98 -4.98 5.62
N SER A 132 9.52 -5.90 6.38
CA SER A 132 9.86 -7.24 5.89
C SER A 132 8.93 -8.32 6.41
#